data_482b3d29816d83e79f027bc542e15e13
#
_entry.id   482b3d29816d83e79f027bc542e15e13
#
_cell.length_a   1.000
_cell.length_b   1.000
_cell.length_c   1.000
_cell.angle_alpha   90.00
_cell.angle_beta   90.00
_cell.angle_gamma   90.00
#
_symmetry.space_group_name_H-M   'P 1'
#
loop_
_entity.id
_entity.type
_entity.pdbx_description
1 polymer ?
#
loop_
_entity_poly.entity_id
_entity_poly.type
_entity_poly.pdbx_seq_one_letter_code
_entity_poly.pdbx_strand_id
1 'polypeptide(L)'
;EHYGVEASINWQVTSKLSFNLMGTYGEAKYVNNPLAQLAYEGMDAATIQDLNIWANPVTGANMPLRVIAEGMRVSGTPLTAVSLAANYNTNGWFFELALNYYDRVYVGFSQYNRLSNVVSAYKPNGVDANGNDTYLPTKQELETNGGILFDENGNFVKAYSPKQEKFDGGFMLDASIGKFIRLKKGKSISINLSLQNITNNRNLRTGGYEQNRGDYYNTGEKRAYVFSKNSKYYYANAINGFLNIGFKF
;
A
#
# COMPACT_ATOMS: atom_id res chain seq x y z
N GLU A 1 -8.84 3.78 -10.22
CA GLU A 1 -9.79 4.75 -9.68
C GLU A 1 -9.20 5.40 -8.43
N HIS A 2 -9.30 6.73 -8.33
CA HIS A 2 -8.84 7.48 -7.17
C HIS A 2 -9.86 8.57 -6.86
N TYR A 3 -10.32 8.64 -5.61
CA TYR A 3 -11.24 9.66 -5.11
C TYR A 3 -11.06 9.84 -3.60
N GLY A 4 -11.43 11.01 -3.10
CA GLY A 4 -11.32 11.30 -1.68
C GLY A 4 -11.78 12.70 -1.32
N VAL A 5 -11.68 12.99 -0.04
CA VAL A 5 -11.96 14.29 0.56
C VAL A 5 -10.75 14.71 1.39
N GLU A 6 -10.35 15.95 1.24
CA GLU A 6 -9.34 16.61 2.07
C GLU A 6 -9.96 17.83 2.72
N ALA A 7 -9.69 18.02 4.00
CA ALA A 7 -10.19 19.17 4.76
C ALA A 7 -9.10 19.72 5.68
N SER A 8 -9.09 21.03 5.87
CA SER A 8 -8.23 21.69 6.85
C SER A 8 -8.98 22.81 7.55
N ILE A 9 -8.71 22.94 8.85
CA ILE A 9 -9.27 24.00 9.69
C ILE A 9 -8.12 24.61 10.49
N ASN A 10 -8.02 25.94 10.40
CA ASN A 10 -7.13 26.71 11.29
C ASN A 10 -8.00 27.51 12.24
N TRP A 11 -7.80 27.28 13.53
CA TRP A 11 -8.55 27.94 14.58
C TRP A 11 -7.62 28.75 15.51
N GLN A 12 -7.70 30.06 15.39
CA GLN A 12 -7.01 31.00 16.28
C GLN A 12 -7.82 31.21 17.57
N VAL A 13 -7.37 30.59 18.67
CA VAL A 13 -8.05 30.67 19.97
C VAL A 13 -7.70 31.96 20.71
N THR A 14 -6.42 32.34 20.68
CA THR A 14 -5.93 33.61 21.24
C THR A 14 -4.87 34.20 20.31
N SER A 15 -4.39 35.40 20.58
CA SER A 15 -3.28 36.00 19.80
C SER A 15 -1.99 35.18 19.84
N LYS A 16 -1.91 34.19 20.74
CA LYS A 16 -0.72 33.35 20.95
C LYS A 16 -0.93 31.88 20.65
N LEU A 17 -2.17 31.39 20.71
CA LEU A 17 -2.51 29.97 20.58
C LEU A 17 -3.41 29.73 19.38
N SER A 18 -3.01 28.82 18.52
CA SER A 18 -3.82 28.31 17.41
C SER A 18 -3.77 26.80 17.32
N PHE A 19 -4.81 26.21 16.71
CA PHE A 19 -4.87 24.81 16.35
C PHE A 19 -5.04 24.67 14.86
N ASN A 20 -4.34 23.69 14.27
CA ASN A 20 -4.51 23.28 12.89
C ASN A 20 -4.98 21.82 12.88
N LEU A 21 -6.14 21.58 12.30
CA LEU A 21 -6.64 20.25 12.03
C LEU A 21 -6.62 20.04 10.52
N MET A 22 -5.96 18.98 10.08
CA MET A 22 -5.94 18.55 8.68
C MET A 22 -6.31 17.08 8.60
N GLY A 23 -7.03 16.71 7.55
CA GLY A 23 -7.40 15.32 7.33
C GLY A 23 -7.63 15.02 5.88
N THR A 24 -7.28 13.79 5.50
CA THR A 24 -7.60 13.18 4.21
C THR A 24 -8.25 11.83 4.43
N TYR A 25 -9.28 11.54 3.66
CA TYR A 25 -9.92 10.23 3.58
C TYR A 25 -10.20 9.94 2.12
N GLY A 26 -9.59 8.88 1.59
CA GLY A 26 -9.71 8.56 0.19
C GLY A 26 -9.72 7.06 -0.10
N GLU A 27 -9.88 6.74 -1.37
CA GLU A 27 -9.75 5.40 -1.92
C GLU A 27 -8.90 5.49 -3.19
N ALA A 28 -7.95 4.58 -3.34
CA ALA A 28 -7.15 4.43 -4.53
C ALA A 28 -7.02 2.93 -4.83
N LYS A 29 -7.71 2.46 -5.89
CA LYS A 29 -7.81 1.03 -6.22
C LYS A 29 -7.74 0.75 -7.71
N TYR A 30 -7.32 -0.45 -8.04
CA TYR A 30 -7.41 -0.99 -9.37
C TYR A 30 -8.87 -1.39 -9.67
N VAL A 31 -9.38 -1.03 -10.84
CA VAL A 31 -10.77 -1.29 -11.26
C VAL A 31 -10.89 -2.38 -12.31
N ASN A 32 -9.77 -2.94 -12.73
CA ASN A 32 -9.72 -4.01 -13.74
C ASN A 32 -8.50 -4.91 -13.53
N ASN A 33 -8.44 -5.96 -14.33
CA ASN A 33 -7.32 -6.89 -14.42
C ASN A 33 -6.54 -6.58 -15.72
N PRO A 34 -5.52 -5.70 -15.68
CA PRO A 34 -4.83 -5.26 -16.89
C PRO A 34 -4.07 -6.39 -17.59
N LEU A 35 -3.86 -6.23 -18.88
CA LEU A 35 -2.95 -7.09 -19.64
C LEU A 35 -1.54 -6.97 -19.04
N ALA A 36 -0.87 -8.12 -18.94
CA ALA A 36 0.52 -8.21 -18.54
C ALA A 36 1.39 -8.56 -19.75
N GLN A 37 2.59 -8.02 -19.75
CA GLN A 37 3.63 -8.39 -20.69
C GLN A 37 4.89 -8.72 -19.92
N LEU A 38 5.35 -9.96 -20.03
CA LEU A 38 6.63 -10.43 -19.51
C LEU A 38 7.66 -10.35 -20.63
N ALA A 39 8.82 -9.82 -20.30
CA ALA A 39 9.99 -9.85 -21.16
C ALA A 39 11.23 -10.01 -20.30
N TYR A 40 12.17 -10.84 -20.72
CA TYR A 40 13.46 -10.98 -20.09
C TYR A 40 14.56 -10.58 -21.08
N GLU A 41 15.62 -10.00 -20.57
CA GLU A 41 16.76 -9.59 -21.38
C GLU A 41 17.34 -10.80 -22.16
N GLY A 42 17.60 -10.62 -23.44
CA GLY A 42 18.16 -11.67 -24.30
C GLY A 42 17.17 -12.66 -24.91
N MET A 43 15.85 -12.51 -24.67
CA MET A 43 14.83 -13.34 -25.30
C MET A 43 14.47 -12.84 -26.72
N ASP A 44 14.24 -13.78 -27.61
CA ASP A 44 13.66 -13.49 -28.94
C ASP A 44 12.14 -13.22 -28.85
N ALA A 45 11.60 -12.63 -29.94
CA ALA A 45 10.20 -12.21 -29.99
C ALA A 45 9.21 -13.38 -29.87
N ALA A 46 9.54 -14.57 -30.40
CA ALA A 46 8.66 -15.74 -30.33
C ALA A 46 8.56 -16.24 -28.88
N THR A 47 9.69 -16.37 -28.20
CA THR A 47 9.74 -16.76 -26.78
C THR A 47 8.98 -15.76 -25.90
N ILE A 48 9.11 -14.44 -26.16
CA ILE A 48 8.34 -13.41 -25.45
C ILE A 48 6.84 -13.59 -25.70
N GLN A 49 6.43 -13.89 -26.92
CA GLN A 49 5.02 -14.13 -27.24
C GLN A 49 4.47 -15.33 -26.45
N ASP A 50 5.19 -16.45 -26.40
CA ASP A 50 4.77 -17.65 -25.70
C ASP A 50 4.65 -17.45 -24.18
N LEU A 51 5.50 -16.60 -23.60
CA LEU A 51 5.41 -16.25 -22.18
C LEU A 51 4.17 -15.42 -21.82
N ASN A 52 3.59 -14.72 -22.77
CA ASN A 52 2.49 -13.78 -22.56
C ASN A 52 1.11 -14.36 -22.86
N ILE A 53 1.05 -15.67 -23.09
CA ILE A 53 -0.18 -16.44 -23.26
C ILE A 53 -0.27 -17.56 -22.24
N TRP A 54 -1.49 -17.99 -21.95
CA TRP A 54 -1.76 -19.16 -21.11
C TRP A 54 -2.99 -19.90 -21.63
N ALA A 55 -3.04 -21.21 -21.40
CA ALA A 55 -4.13 -22.02 -21.87
C ALA A 55 -5.38 -21.86 -21.02
N ASN A 56 -6.53 -21.62 -21.67
CA ASN A 56 -7.82 -21.67 -21.03
C ASN A 56 -8.01 -23.05 -20.41
N PRO A 57 -8.36 -23.16 -19.11
CA PRO A 57 -8.43 -24.46 -18.42
C PRO A 57 -9.59 -25.35 -18.91
N VAL A 58 -10.58 -24.78 -19.62
CA VAL A 58 -11.75 -25.51 -20.15
C VAL A 58 -11.54 -25.90 -21.60
N THR A 59 -11.15 -24.95 -22.45
CA THR A 59 -11.09 -25.14 -23.92
C THR A 59 -9.69 -25.42 -24.44
N GLY A 60 -8.64 -25.14 -23.65
CA GLY A 60 -7.25 -25.20 -24.08
C GLY A 60 -6.82 -24.03 -25.00
N ALA A 61 -7.72 -23.12 -25.34
CA ALA A 61 -7.40 -21.98 -26.20
C ALA A 61 -6.43 -21.00 -25.55
N ASN A 62 -5.55 -20.41 -26.34
CA ASN A 62 -4.61 -19.41 -25.85
C ASN A 62 -5.32 -18.13 -25.44
N MET A 63 -5.01 -17.65 -24.24
CA MET A 63 -5.51 -16.40 -23.65
C MET A 63 -4.35 -15.46 -23.33
N PRO A 64 -4.55 -14.14 -23.40
CA PRO A 64 -3.53 -13.17 -23.00
C PRO A 64 -3.33 -13.20 -21.50
N LEU A 65 -2.07 -12.99 -21.10
CA LEU A 65 -1.69 -12.89 -19.68
C LEU A 65 -2.26 -11.61 -19.07
N ARG A 66 -2.78 -11.72 -17.85
CA ARG A 66 -3.33 -10.59 -17.08
C ARG A 66 -2.78 -10.59 -15.65
N VAL A 67 -2.74 -9.41 -15.04
CA VAL A 67 -2.54 -9.26 -13.58
C VAL A 67 -3.91 -9.25 -12.92
N ILE A 68 -4.16 -10.17 -12.00
CA ILE A 68 -5.41 -10.23 -11.23
C ILE A 68 -5.31 -9.24 -10.07
N ALA A 69 -5.75 -8.01 -10.29
CA ALA A 69 -5.57 -6.87 -9.38
C ALA A 69 -6.85 -6.09 -9.08
N GLU A 70 -7.97 -6.41 -9.72
CA GLU A 70 -9.24 -5.70 -9.52
C GLU A 70 -9.62 -5.67 -8.02
N GLY A 71 -9.95 -4.47 -7.52
CA GLY A 71 -10.27 -4.22 -6.12
C GLY A 71 -9.07 -4.05 -5.19
N MET A 72 -7.85 -4.30 -5.64
CA MET A 72 -6.63 -4.07 -4.84
C MET A 72 -6.35 -2.57 -4.72
N ARG A 73 -5.78 -2.17 -3.57
CA ARG A 73 -5.43 -0.78 -3.27
C ARG A 73 -4.02 -0.45 -3.73
N VAL A 74 -3.85 0.79 -4.15
CA VAL A 74 -2.52 1.35 -4.36
C VAL A 74 -1.81 1.43 -3.01
N SER A 75 -0.57 0.99 -2.98
CA SER A 75 0.24 0.91 -1.76
C SER A 75 1.16 2.12 -1.59
N GLY A 76 1.79 2.23 -0.43
CA GLY A 76 2.86 3.19 -0.17
C GLY A 76 2.41 4.52 0.45
N THR A 77 1.11 4.79 0.49
CA THR A 77 0.54 5.96 1.16
C THR A 77 -0.65 5.59 2.02
N PRO A 78 -0.87 6.22 3.18
CA PRO A 78 -2.10 6.06 3.94
C PRO A 78 -3.28 6.64 3.17
N LEU A 79 -4.36 5.88 3.05
CA LEU A 79 -5.63 6.36 2.47
C LEU A 79 -6.46 7.16 3.49
N THR A 80 -6.04 7.17 4.74
CA THR A 80 -6.58 7.99 5.82
C THR A 80 -5.42 8.56 6.61
N ALA A 81 -5.34 9.89 6.67
CA ALA A 81 -4.39 10.59 7.51
C ALA A 81 -5.06 11.78 8.17
N VAL A 82 -4.80 11.98 9.46
CA VAL A 82 -5.31 13.13 10.24
C VAL A 82 -4.17 13.70 11.06
N SER A 83 -4.03 15.01 11.07
CA SER A 83 -3.07 15.74 11.90
C SER A 83 -3.75 16.82 12.69
N LEU A 84 -3.52 16.85 13.98
CA LEU A 84 -3.92 17.93 14.89
C LEU A 84 -2.67 18.57 15.49
N ALA A 85 -2.39 19.83 15.12
CA ALA A 85 -1.27 20.59 15.64
C ALA A 85 -1.74 21.73 16.53
N ALA A 86 -1.11 21.89 17.69
CA ALA A 86 -1.25 23.03 18.58
C ALA A 86 0.00 23.91 18.46
N ASN A 87 -0.19 25.19 18.18
CA ASN A 87 0.87 26.17 17.99
C ASN A 87 0.76 27.26 19.03
N TYR A 88 1.84 27.51 19.78
CA TYR A 88 1.90 28.59 20.78
C TYR A 88 3.07 29.51 20.51
N ASN A 89 2.78 30.81 20.36
CA ASN A 89 3.78 31.82 20.03
C ASN A 89 3.78 32.92 21.12
N THR A 90 4.94 33.22 21.69
CA THR A 90 5.07 34.28 22.66
C THR A 90 6.51 34.84 22.74
N ASN A 91 6.66 36.15 22.70
CA ASN A 91 7.96 36.84 22.86
C ASN A 91 9.10 36.28 22.00
N GLY A 92 8.77 35.92 20.74
CA GLY A 92 9.72 35.34 19.80
C GLY A 92 10.00 33.85 20.02
N TRP A 93 9.40 33.20 21.01
CA TRP A 93 9.34 31.76 21.11
C TRP A 93 8.17 31.22 20.30
N PHE A 94 8.37 30.06 19.67
CA PHE A 94 7.30 29.26 19.07
C PHE A 94 7.44 27.82 19.50
N PHE A 95 6.30 27.21 19.74
CA PHE A 95 6.14 25.82 20.16
C PHE A 95 5.08 25.19 19.27
N GLU A 96 5.33 23.99 18.83
CA GLU A 96 4.35 23.19 18.10
C GLU A 96 4.33 21.79 18.68
N LEU A 97 3.14 21.22 18.81
CA LEU A 97 2.91 19.82 19.14
C LEU A 97 1.89 19.28 18.14
N ALA A 98 2.27 18.28 17.35
CA ALA A 98 1.43 17.70 16.30
C ALA A 98 1.18 16.21 16.57
N LEU A 99 -0.09 15.85 16.74
CA LEU A 99 -0.54 14.46 16.80
C LEU A 99 -1.01 14.02 15.43
N ASN A 100 -0.34 13.03 14.87
CA ASN A 100 -0.61 12.47 13.54
C ASN A 100 -1.19 11.07 13.69
N TYR A 101 -2.27 10.79 12.97
CA TYR A 101 -2.90 9.48 12.84
C TYR A 101 -2.85 9.01 11.39
N TYR A 102 -2.45 7.76 11.17
CA TYR A 102 -2.41 7.13 9.85
C TYR A 102 -3.15 5.80 9.89
N ASP A 103 -3.94 5.54 8.87
CA ASP A 103 -4.64 4.25 8.69
C ASP A 103 -4.79 3.92 7.20
N ARG A 104 -5.26 2.71 6.94
CA ARG A 104 -5.51 2.21 5.59
C ARG A 104 -4.27 2.24 4.71
N VAL A 105 -3.13 1.88 5.28
CA VAL A 105 -1.89 1.60 4.55
C VAL A 105 -1.92 0.14 4.11
N TYR A 106 -1.69 -0.09 2.83
CA TYR A 106 -1.72 -1.43 2.24
C TYR A 106 -0.32 -1.85 1.78
N VAL A 107 -0.03 -3.16 1.87
CA VAL A 107 1.20 -3.74 1.36
C VAL A 107 1.27 -3.62 -0.17
N GLY A 108 2.45 -3.33 -0.71
CA GLY A 108 2.69 -3.37 -2.15
C GLY A 108 2.60 -4.82 -2.65
N PHE A 109 1.64 -5.11 -3.52
CA PHE A 109 1.47 -6.46 -4.02
C PHE A 109 2.43 -6.79 -5.16
N SER A 110 2.83 -8.06 -5.25
CA SER A 110 3.61 -8.58 -6.37
C SER A 110 2.69 -8.85 -7.56
N GLN A 111 2.89 -8.12 -8.65
CA GLN A 111 2.16 -8.35 -9.91
C GLN A 111 2.48 -9.74 -10.48
N TYR A 112 3.73 -10.19 -10.35
CA TYR A 112 4.17 -11.50 -10.84
C TYR A 112 3.40 -12.65 -10.19
N ASN A 113 3.16 -12.57 -8.88
CA ASN A 113 2.42 -13.60 -8.14
C ASN A 113 0.91 -13.57 -8.42
N ARG A 114 0.42 -12.58 -9.17
CA ARG A 114 -0.99 -12.41 -9.53
C ARG A 114 -1.24 -12.51 -11.03
N LEU A 115 -0.29 -13.07 -11.75
CA LEU A 115 -0.52 -13.37 -13.17
C LEU A 115 -1.57 -14.46 -13.32
N SER A 116 -2.38 -14.37 -14.37
CA SER A 116 -3.49 -15.28 -14.64
C SER A 116 -3.07 -16.75 -14.82
N ASN A 117 -1.81 -17.01 -15.18
CA ASN A 117 -1.23 -18.34 -15.23
C ASN A 117 -0.66 -18.83 -13.88
N VAL A 118 -0.56 -17.96 -12.88
CA VAL A 118 -0.08 -18.27 -11.52
C VAL A 118 -1.27 -18.44 -10.56
N VAL A 119 -2.28 -17.57 -10.68
CA VAL A 119 -3.51 -17.64 -9.89
C VAL A 119 -4.33 -18.86 -10.33
N SER A 120 -4.85 -19.63 -9.38
CA SER A 120 -5.61 -20.84 -9.67
C SER A 120 -6.85 -20.54 -10.53
N ALA A 121 -7.05 -21.36 -11.55
CA ALA A 121 -8.22 -21.30 -12.41
C ALA A 121 -9.16 -22.48 -12.12
N TYR A 122 -10.46 -22.20 -12.05
CA TYR A 122 -11.48 -23.16 -11.66
C TYR A 122 -12.51 -23.35 -12.77
N LYS A 123 -12.88 -24.61 -13.02
CA LYS A 123 -13.93 -25.01 -13.97
C LYS A 123 -15.27 -25.14 -13.23
N PRO A 124 -16.41 -24.97 -13.93
CA PRO A 124 -17.69 -25.37 -13.38
C PRO A 124 -17.72 -26.90 -13.17
N ASN A 125 -18.54 -27.34 -12.25
CA ASN A 125 -18.74 -28.74 -11.86
C ASN A 125 -17.52 -29.44 -11.25
N GLY A 126 -16.41 -28.74 -11.07
CA GLY A 126 -15.24 -29.30 -10.39
C GLY A 126 -14.68 -30.58 -11.00
N VAL A 127 -14.75 -30.76 -12.32
CA VAL A 127 -14.24 -31.96 -13.01
C VAL A 127 -12.91 -31.61 -13.69
N ASP A 128 -11.87 -32.41 -13.44
CA ASP A 128 -10.57 -32.28 -14.11
C ASP A 128 -10.60 -32.88 -15.52
N ALA A 129 -9.47 -32.78 -16.24
CA ALA A 129 -9.36 -33.31 -17.60
C ALA A 129 -9.53 -34.84 -17.70
N ASN A 130 -9.46 -35.56 -16.56
CA ASN A 130 -9.63 -37.01 -16.48
C ASN A 130 -11.03 -37.42 -16.02
N GLY A 131 -11.92 -36.43 -15.80
CA GLY A 131 -13.29 -36.70 -15.35
C GLY A 131 -13.44 -36.88 -13.83
N ASN A 132 -12.41 -36.58 -13.04
CA ASN A 132 -12.51 -36.66 -11.58
C ASN A 132 -13.09 -35.35 -11.02
N ASP A 133 -13.91 -35.48 -9.98
CA ASP A 133 -14.43 -34.34 -9.25
C ASP A 133 -13.28 -33.50 -8.70
N THR A 134 -13.20 -32.22 -9.11
CA THR A 134 -12.29 -31.26 -8.52
C THR A 134 -13.03 -30.42 -7.50
N TYR A 135 -12.32 -30.04 -6.46
CA TYR A 135 -12.85 -29.17 -5.43
C TYR A 135 -13.14 -27.77 -6.00
N LEU A 136 -14.40 -27.31 -5.88
CA LEU A 136 -14.77 -25.94 -6.15
C LEU A 136 -14.55 -25.11 -4.88
N PRO A 137 -13.70 -24.11 -4.92
CA PRO A 137 -13.42 -23.29 -3.74
C PRO A 137 -14.66 -22.52 -3.32
N THR A 138 -14.81 -22.37 -2.02
CA THR A 138 -15.82 -21.48 -1.45
C THR A 138 -15.51 -20.01 -1.81
N LYS A 139 -16.52 -19.16 -1.74
CA LYS A 139 -16.33 -17.71 -1.93
C LYS A 139 -15.23 -17.15 -1.00
N GLN A 140 -15.18 -17.61 0.25
CA GLN A 140 -14.19 -17.19 1.22
C GLN A 140 -12.76 -17.59 0.82
N GLU A 141 -12.59 -18.78 0.27
CA GLU A 141 -11.28 -19.25 -0.23
C GLU A 141 -10.84 -18.47 -1.46
N LEU A 142 -11.77 -18.18 -2.39
CA LEU A 142 -11.47 -17.32 -3.55
C LEU A 142 -11.08 -15.90 -3.12
N GLU A 143 -11.77 -15.33 -2.15
CA GLU A 143 -11.43 -13.99 -1.62
C GLU A 143 -10.08 -13.98 -0.88
N THR A 144 -9.69 -15.12 -0.28
CA THR A 144 -8.42 -15.23 0.47
C THR A 144 -7.24 -15.52 -0.44
N ASN A 145 -7.38 -16.48 -1.34
CA ASN A 145 -6.28 -17.02 -2.15
C ASN A 145 -6.28 -16.48 -3.58
N GLY A 146 -7.35 -15.81 -3.98
CA GLY A 146 -7.61 -15.46 -5.37
C GLY A 146 -8.11 -16.63 -6.19
N GLY A 147 -8.53 -16.36 -7.42
CA GLY A 147 -8.97 -17.39 -8.34
C GLY A 147 -9.67 -16.83 -9.56
N ILE A 148 -9.68 -17.59 -10.65
CA ILE A 148 -10.37 -17.26 -11.89
C ILE A 148 -11.42 -18.33 -12.15
N LEU A 149 -12.67 -17.90 -12.33
CA LEU A 149 -13.79 -18.78 -12.66
C LEU A 149 -14.11 -18.71 -14.14
N PHE A 150 -14.34 -19.87 -14.73
CA PHE A 150 -14.81 -20.05 -16.12
C PHE A 150 -16.15 -20.77 -16.12
N ASP A 151 -16.96 -20.54 -17.15
CA ASP A 151 -18.16 -21.33 -17.43
C ASP A 151 -17.85 -22.64 -18.18
N GLU A 152 -18.89 -23.43 -18.45
CA GLU A 152 -18.77 -24.72 -19.17
C GLU A 152 -18.24 -24.58 -20.60
N ASN A 153 -18.38 -23.40 -21.20
CA ASN A 153 -17.90 -23.09 -22.54
C ASN A 153 -16.48 -22.48 -22.54
N GLY A 154 -15.88 -22.30 -21.35
CA GLY A 154 -14.57 -21.66 -21.19
C GLY A 154 -14.61 -20.14 -21.22
N ASN A 155 -15.79 -19.53 -21.10
CA ASN A 155 -15.85 -18.07 -21.00
C ASN A 155 -15.46 -17.65 -19.58
N PHE A 156 -14.75 -16.55 -19.50
CA PHE A 156 -14.40 -15.92 -18.21
C PHE A 156 -15.68 -15.44 -17.51
N VAL A 157 -15.89 -15.89 -16.28
CA VAL A 157 -17.01 -15.47 -15.43
C VAL A 157 -16.57 -14.37 -14.48
N LYS A 158 -15.53 -14.61 -13.69
CA LYS A 158 -15.02 -13.65 -12.70
C LYS A 158 -13.61 -14.00 -12.25
N ALA A 159 -12.82 -12.97 -11.96
CA ALA A 159 -11.57 -13.13 -11.22
C ALA A 159 -11.70 -12.54 -9.81
N TYR A 160 -11.09 -13.21 -8.85
CA TYR A 160 -10.94 -12.76 -7.48
C TYR A 160 -9.47 -12.48 -7.22
N SER A 161 -9.15 -11.25 -6.88
CA SER A 161 -7.80 -10.89 -6.47
C SER A 161 -7.51 -11.47 -5.09
N PRO A 162 -6.32 -12.02 -4.86
CA PRO A 162 -5.90 -12.44 -3.52
C PRO A 162 -5.98 -11.28 -2.54
N LYS A 163 -6.39 -11.56 -1.31
CA LYS A 163 -6.55 -10.54 -0.26
C LYS A 163 -5.23 -9.81 -0.03
N GLN A 164 -5.27 -8.49 -0.18
CA GLN A 164 -4.14 -7.61 0.11
C GLN A 164 -4.07 -7.33 1.62
N GLU A 165 -2.87 -7.39 2.20
CA GLU A 165 -2.67 -7.06 3.60
C GLU A 165 -2.85 -5.56 3.83
N LYS A 166 -3.66 -5.22 4.84
CA LYS A 166 -3.83 -3.89 5.39
C LYS A 166 -3.11 -3.82 6.73
N PHE A 167 -2.36 -2.76 6.98
CA PHE A 167 -1.72 -2.53 8.28
C PHE A 167 -2.69 -1.91 9.27
N ASP A 168 -2.42 -2.15 10.55
CA ASP A 168 -3.11 -1.48 11.62
C ASP A 168 -2.75 0.01 11.62
N GLY A 169 -3.74 0.86 11.85
CA GLY A 169 -3.53 2.30 12.02
C GLY A 169 -2.76 2.63 13.30
N GLY A 170 -2.18 3.83 13.34
CA GLY A 170 -1.44 4.26 14.53
C GLY A 170 -1.13 5.73 14.56
N PHE A 171 -0.59 6.15 15.70
CA PHE A 171 -0.30 7.54 16.01
C PHE A 171 1.20 7.80 16.05
N MET A 172 1.58 9.02 15.66
CA MET A 172 2.90 9.60 15.88
C MET A 172 2.73 10.99 16.47
N LEU A 173 3.59 11.35 17.42
CA LEU A 173 3.62 12.68 18.03
C LEU A 173 4.93 13.36 17.66
N ASP A 174 4.81 14.56 17.09
CA ASP A 174 5.92 15.41 16.69
C ASP A 174 5.91 16.69 17.52
N ALA A 175 7.07 17.27 17.80
CA ALA A 175 7.19 18.52 18.52
C ALA A 175 8.23 19.43 17.88
N SER A 176 8.00 20.73 18.00
CA SER A 176 8.97 21.72 17.57
C SER A 176 9.05 22.86 18.59
N ILE A 177 10.26 23.33 18.82
CA ILE A 177 10.51 24.51 19.66
C ILE A 177 11.53 25.41 18.95
N GLY A 178 11.25 26.70 18.94
CA GLY A 178 12.21 27.62 18.38
C GLY A 178 12.15 29.00 19.00
N LYS A 179 13.20 29.77 18.70
CA LYS A 179 13.37 31.15 19.16
C LYS A 179 13.80 32.03 18.02
N PHE A 180 13.09 33.13 17.84
CA PHE A 180 13.49 34.22 16.99
C PHE A 180 14.00 35.38 17.82
N ILE A 181 15.26 35.79 17.62
CA ILE A 181 15.97 36.84 18.35
C ILE A 181 16.25 37.99 17.39
N ARG A 182 15.65 39.14 17.67
CA ARG A 182 15.96 40.37 16.91
C ARG A 182 17.20 41.03 17.50
N LEU A 183 18.14 41.34 16.65
CA LEU A 183 19.38 42.06 16.97
C LEU A 183 19.29 43.51 16.48
N LYS A 184 20.26 44.33 16.87
CA LYS A 184 20.35 45.71 16.38
C LYS A 184 20.66 45.73 14.87
N LYS A 185 20.32 46.85 14.19
CA LYS A 185 20.55 47.09 12.76
C LYS A 185 19.88 46.09 11.82
N GLY A 186 18.68 45.64 12.14
CA GLY A 186 17.88 44.74 11.28
C GLY A 186 18.37 43.28 11.23
N LYS A 187 19.38 42.91 11.98
CA LYS A 187 19.89 41.52 12.08
C LYS A 187 19.00 40.67 12.93
N SER A 188 18.99 39.37 12.67
CA SER A 188 18.25 38.42 13.49
C SER A 188 18.89 37.03 13.52
N ILE A 189 18.61 36.29 14.59
CA ILE A 189 18.93 34.86 14.72
C ILE A 189 17.64 34.11 14.89
N SER A 190 17.50 33.00 14.19
CA SER A 190 16.45 32.01 14.40
C SER A 190 17.09 30.68 14.79
N ILE A 191 16.56 30.04 15.81
CA ILE A 191 16.97 28.69 16.25
C ILE A 191 15.69 27.87 16.31
N ASN A 192 15.68 26.69 15.68
CA ASN A 192 14.57 25.78 15.71
C ASN A 192 15.07 24.35 15.89
N LEU A 193 14.53 23.66 16.91
CA LEU A 193 14.67 22.23 17.12
C LEU A 193 13.33 21.56 16.81
N SER A 194 13.31 20.69 15.81
CA SER A 194 12.16 19.85 15.48
C SER A 194 12.48 18.41 15.83
N LEU A 195 11.56 17.76 16.53
CA LEU A 195 11.63 16.36 16.92
C LEU A 195 10.45 15.60 16.31
N GLN A 196 10.73 14.53 15.63
CA GLN A 196 9.72 13.63 15.06
C GLN A 196 9.62 12.36 15.88
N ASN A 197 8.41 11.84 15.97
CA ASN A 197 8.08 10.62 16.70
C ASN A 197 8.63 10.63 18.15
N ILE A 198 8.31 11.68 18.93
CA ILE A 198 8.81 11.85 20.31
C ILE A 198 8.34 10.74 21.25
N THR A 199 7.27 10.01 20.91
CA THR A 199 6.81 8.81 21.61
C THR A 199 7.64 7.57 21.29
N ASN A 200 8.57 7.68 20.33
CA ASN A 200 9.40 6.58 19.83
C ASN A 200 8.58 5.34 19.41
N ASN A 201 7.43 5.56 18.77
CA ASN A 201 6.60 4.48 18.27
C ASN A 201 7.27 3.84 17.04
N ARG A 202 7.98 2.73 17.26
CA ARG A 202 8.71 1.97 16.23
C ARG A 202 7.90 0.79 15.68
N ASN A 203 6.68 0.59 16.17
CA ASN A 203 5.82 -0.53 15.77
C ASN A 203 4.84 -0.15 14.67
N LEU A 204 4.68 1.14 14.37
CA LEU A 204 3.82 1.62 13.29
C LEU A 204 4.41 1.19 11.95
N ARG A 205 3.68 0.35 11.21
CA ARG A 205 4.03 -0.04 9.84
C ARG A 205 3.66 1.08 8.88
N THR A 206 4.63 1.60 8.17
CA THR A 206 4.47 2.73 7.24
C THR A 206 4.39 2.30 5.79
N GLY A 207 4.69 1.05 5.51
CA GLY A 207 4.67 0.47 4.17
C GLY A 207 5.22 -0.95 4.16
N GLY A 208 5.33 -1.50 2.97
CA GLY A 208 5.87 -2.83 2.76
C GLY A 208 5.53 -3.35 1.38
N TYR A 209 6.05 -4.50 1.04
CA TYR A 209 5.82 -5.16 -0.24
C TYR A 209 5.86 -6.68 -0.10
N GLU A 210 5.10 -7.35 -0.95
CA GLU A 210 5.19 -8.80 -1.15
C GLU A 210 6.47 -9.12 -1.92
N GLN A 211 7.21 -10.12 -1.45
CA GLN A 211 8.40 -10.58 -2.17
C GLN A 211 8.00 -11.44 -3.37
N ASN A 212 8.71 -11.27 -4.49
CA ASN A 212 8.56 -12.15 -5.67
C ASN A 212 9.11 -13.56 -5.41
N ARG A 213 10.02 -13.72 -4.45
CA ARG A 213 10.51 -15.01 -4.01
C ARG A 213 9.51 -15.60 -3.02
N GLY A 214 8.62 -16.46 -3.50
CA GLY A 214 7.82 -17.33 -2.67
C GLY A 214 8.51 -18.67 -2.53
N ASP A 215 8.33 -19.30 -1.39
CA ASP A 215 8.69 -20.71 -1.23
C ASP A 215 7.68 -21.54 -2.04
N TYR A 216 7.96 -21.70 -3.32
CA TYR A 216 7.30 -22.73 -4.13
C TYR A 216 7.83 -24.07 -3.65
N TYR A 217 7.21 -24.64 -2.62
CA TYR A 217 7.53 -26.00 -2.20
C TYR A 217 7.06 -26.96 -3.28
N ASN A 218 8.00 -27.41 -4.06
CA ASN A 218 7.82 -28.42 -5.09
C ASN A 218 7.76 -29.81 -4.43
N THR A 219 6.69 -30.08 -3.70
CA THR A 219 6.46 -31.39 -3.06
C THR A 219 5.48 -32.27 -3.84
N GLY A 220 5.27 -31.96 -5.15
CA GLY A 220 4.27 -32.68 -5.95
C GLY A 220 2.81 -32.31 -5.65
N GLU A 221 2.54 -31.74 -4.51
CA GLU A 221 1.24 -31.17 -4.16
C GLU A 221 1.24 -29.68 -4.51
N LYS A 222 0.25 -29.21 -5.27
CA LYS A 222 0.01 -27.79 -5.54
C LYS A 222 -0.36 -27.09 -4.23
N ARG A 223 0.62 -26.57 -3.52
CA ARG A 223 0.35 -25.70 -2.37
C ARG A 223 0.00 -24.31 -2.87
N ALA A 224 -1.15 -23.81 -2.45
CA ALA A 224 -1.52 -22.43 -2.70
C ALA A 224 -0.47 -21.46 -2.14
N TYR A 225 -0.07 -20.48 -2.93
CA TYR A 225 0.81 -19.41 -2.48
C TYR A 225 0.14 -18.61 -1.36
N VAL A 226 0.83 -18.46 -0.24
CA VAL A 226 0.30 -17.69 0.90
C VAL A 226 0.89 -16.29 0.85
N PHE A 227 0.15 -15.36 0.25
CA PHE A 227 0.59 -13.98 -0.02
C PHE A 227 1.05 -13.24 1.24
N SER A 228 0.33 -13.36 2.35
CA SER A 228 0.63 -12.65 3.60
C SER A 228 1.91 -13.11 4.32
N LYS A 229 2.45 -14.29 4.01
CA LYS A 229 3.65 -14.83 4.68
C LYS A 229 4.97 -14.32 4.09
N ASN A 230 4.93 -13.72 2.92
CA ASN A 230 6.14 -13.35 2.16
C ASN A 230 6.33 -11.82 2.06
N SER A 231 5.65 -11.06 2.90
CA SER A 231 5.76 -9.61 2.92
C SER A 231 6.97 -9.13 3.71
N LYS A 232 7.56 -8.03 3.25
CA LYS A 232 8.54 -7.22 3.99
C LYS A 232 7.87 -5.92 4.41
N TYR A 233 8.24 -5.42 5.59
CA TYR A 233 7.60 -4.26 6.19
C TYR A 233 8.60 -3.14 6.43
N TYR A 234 8.14 -1.92 6.23
CA TYR A 234 8.80 -0.70 6.67
C TYR A 234 8.09 -0.18 7.91
N TYR A 235 8.87 0.32 8.84
CA TYR A 235 8.37 0.86 10.11
C TYR A 235 8.69 2.34 10.23
N ALA A 236 7.95 3.02 11.08
CA ALA A 236 8.26 4.40 11.43
C ALA A 236 9.67 4.50 12.01
N ASN A 237 10.37 5.57 11.64
CA ASN A 237 11.67 5.86 12.21
C ASN A 237 11.55 6.04 13.72
N ALA A 238 12.60 5.66 14.45
CA ALA A 238 12.75 6.02 15.84
C ALA A 238 12.69 7.54 16.01
N ILE A 239 12.58 8.00 17.26
CA ILE A 239 12.71 9.43 17.55
C ILE A 239 13.93 10.00 16.82
N ASN A 240 13.73 11.06 16.08
CA ASN A 240 14.78 11.77 15.37
C ASN A 240 14.57 13.27 15.50
N GLY A 241 15.62 14.04 15.31
CA GLY A 241 15.56 15.48 15.48
C GLY A 241 16.41 16.23 14.47
N PHE A 242 15.99 17.45 14.19
CA PHE A 242 16.65 18.38 13.29
C PHE A 242 16.80 19.75 13.95
N LEU A 243 18.04 20.24 14.07
CA LEU A 243 18.34 21.58 14.56
C LEU A 243 18.67 22.50 13.39
N ASN A 244 17.89 23.57 13.27
CA ASN A 244 18.14 24.64 12.29
C ASN A 244 18.56 25.92 13.00
N ILE A 245 19.65 26.56 12.55
CA ILE A 245 20.13 27.86 13.02
C ILE A 245 20.25 28.76 11.81
N GLY A 246 19.44 29.83 11.78
CA GLY A 246 19.45 30.84 10.74
C GLY A 246 20.01 32.16 11.27
N PHE A 247 20.79 32.83 10.45
CA PHE A 247 21.31 34.14 10.74
C PHE A 247 21.04 35.10 9.57
N LYS A 248 20.44 36.27 9.86
CA LYS A 248 20.19 37.32 8.91
C LYS A 248 21.04 38.55 9.28
N PHE A 249 21.82 39.02 8.29
CA PHE A 249 22.71 40.19 8.43
C PHE A 249 22.00 41.48 8.06
#